data_fc35836e02e654edd10482d05f80aa7f
#
_entry.id   fc35836e02e654edd10482d05f80aa7f
#
_cell.length_a   1.000
_cell.length_b   1.000
_cell.length_c   1.000
_cell.angle_alpha   90.00
_cell.angle_beta   90.00
_cell.angle_gamma   90.00
#
_symmetry.space_group_name_H-M   'P 1'
#
loop_
_entity.id
_entity.type
_entity.pdbx_description
1 polymer ?
#
loop_
_entity_poly.entity_id
_entity_poly.type
_entity_poly.pdbx_seq_one_letter_code
_entity_poly.pdbx_strand_id
1 'polypeptide(L)'
;MKKRKIGIYFFIITFIYGLYHLFDSLSKVEGANPTNVYQKLSSKENINYLIIGDSIGRGSGATSKSTAWFTRLERHLHSEFGIKAKRHSIVQSGATAFEGLYKLQQSEHLGKIDLTFIVFGENDRKYMDEKQFSYFYEGLIRKTKHLYPDTEIITITENPLDNEAFVQAIYAISNHYGAKNVDMRKPFGQSGLPAEELTKDMVHPNDEGYKIYADTLIKKIRELAGSHAEIAELSAPIHENEDIEIASIPHVTDISGSFIHKDGIWESSQAGDSLEYRFSGPFLGVHMIRSEKGGKMDVFIDDAYITSLSAWWPLTKERYQYIVSGLDNGPHHVKFIVSDEKSVNNSTHNAVIQITSILTKSE
;
A
#
# COMPACT_ATOMS: atom_id res chain seq x y z
N MET A 1 7.22 6.96 77.48
CA MET A 1 6.73 7.52 76.20
C MET A 1 7.65 7.32 74.97
N LYS A 2 8.96 7.04 75.10
CA LYS A 2 9.91 6.86 73.94
C LYS A 2 9.73 5.56 73.16
N LYS A 3 9.36 4.43 73.78
CA LYS A 3 9.23 3.13 73.10
C LYS A 3 8.02 3.03 72.12
N ARG A 4 6.96 3.82 72.34
CA ARG A 4 5.80 3.81 71.44
C ARG A 4 6.02 4.54 70.10
N LYS A 5 6.91 5.51 70.05
CA LYS A 5 7.22 6.28 68.83
C LYS A 5 8.11 5.48 67.84
N ILE A 6 9.01 4.62 68.34
CA ILE A 6 9.91 3.81 67.51
C ILE A 6 9.12 2.74 66.72
N GLY A 7 8.12 2.11 67.34
CA GLY A 7 7.25 1.15 66.66
C GLY A 7 6.44 1.74 65.50
N ILE A 8 5.99 2.99 65.64
CA ILE A 8 5.21 3.68 64.58
C ILE A 8 6.11 4.02 63.36
N TYR A 9 7.34 4.47 63.61
CA TYR A 9 8.28 4.74 62.52
C TYR A 9 8.71 3.46 61.75
N PHE A 10 8.87 2.36 62.45
CA PHE A 10 9.20 1.08 61.84
C PHE A 10 8.02 0.57 60.96
N PHE A 11 6.80 0.73 61.40
CA PHE A 11 5.61 0.35 60.67
C PHE A 11 5.38 1.22 59.44
N ILE A 12 5.68 2.52 59.50
CA ILE A 12 5.58 3.45 58.37
C ILE A 12 6.63 3.13 57.32
N ILE A 13 7.87 2.83 57.72
CA ILE A 13 8.96 2.49 56.79
C ILE A 13 8.68 1.16 56.08
N THR A 14 8.21 0.13 56.79
CA THR A 14 7.83 -1.14 56.18
C THR A 14 6.63 -1.02 55.24
N PHE A 15 5.67 -0.13 55.59
CA PHE A 15 4.50 0.13 54.71
C PHE A 15 4.90 0.91 53.45
N ILE A 16 5.78 1.91 53.55
CA ILE A 16 6.31 2.65 52.40
C ILE A 16 7.15 1.72 51.52
N TYR A 17 7.98 0.85 52.11
CA TYR A 17 8.76 -0.14 51.38
C TYR A 17 7.85 -1.18 50.65
N GLY A 18 6.79 -1.63 51.29
CA GLY A 18 5.79 -2.49 50.70
C GLY A 18 5.02 -1.83 49.54
N LEU A 19 4.65 -0.54 49.70
CA LEU A 19 4.02 0.26 48.64
C LEU A 19 5.01 0.50 47.47
N TYR A 20 6.27 0.78 47.76
CA TYR A 20 7.30 0.94 46.71
C TYR A 20 7.48 -0.36 45.90
N HIS A 21 7.58 -1.51 46.57
CA HIS A 21 7.65 -2.81 45.88
C HIS A 21 6.38 -3.18 45.14
N LEU A 22 5.20 -2.82 45.64
CA LEU A 22 3.95 -3.00 44.94
C LEU A 22 3.87 -2.09 43.70
N PHE A 23 4.31 -0.84 43.81
CA PHE A 23 4.36 0.11 42.71
C PHE A 23 5.40 -0.31 41.65
N ASP A 24 6.60 -0.78 42.08
CA ASP A 24 7.64 -1.32 41.19
C ASP A 24 7.20 -2.63 40.50
N SER A 25 6.41 -3.48 41.17
CA SER A 25 5.83 -4.68 40.56
C SER A 25 4.67 -4.33 39.60
N LEU A 26 3.84 -3.30 39.92
CA LEU A 26 2.80 -2.82 39.04
C LEU A 26 3.36 -2.09 37.82
N SER A 27 4.42 -1.28 37.99
CA SER A 27 5.11 -0.62 36.87
C SER A 27 5.85 -1.62 35.96
N LYS A 28 6.27 -2.76 36.49
CA LYS A 28 6.83 -3.88 35.67
C LYS A 28 5.76 -4.66 34.92
N VAL A 29 4.49 -4.58 35.33
CA VAL A 29 3.35 -5.16 34.59
C VAL A 29 2.88 -4.22 33.46
N GLU A 30 3.08 -2.90 33.60
CA GLU A 30 2.80 -1.94 32.50
C GLU A 30 3.85 -1.90 31.39
N GLY A 31 4.97 -2.59 31.57
CA GLY A 31 6.03 -2.76 30.58
C GLY A 31 6.00 -4.11 29.86
N ALA A 32 4.86 -4.77 29.73
CA ALA A 32 4.75 -5.90 28.82
C ALA A 32 5.06 -5.41 27.40
N ASN A 33 6.18 -5.86 26.83
CA ASN A 33 6.48 -5.61 25.42
C ASN A 33 5.21 -5.87 24.60
N PRO A 34 4.82 -4.97 23.69
CA PRO A 34 3.62 -5.15 22.92
C PRO A 34 3.65 -6.53 22.25
N THR A 35 2.62 -7.33 22.54
CA THR A 35 2.51 -8.69 22.01
C THR A 35 2.53 -8.61 20.48
N ASN A 36 3.57 -9.15 19.84
CA ASN A 36 3.68 -9.17 18.39
C ASN A 36 2.72 -10.21 17.77
N VAL A 37 2.55 -10.18 16.45
CA VAL A 37 1.61 -11.09 15.74
C VAL A 37 1.91 -12.56 16.06
N TYR A 38 3.15 -12.98 16.15
CA TYR A 38 3.53 -14.38 16.38
C TYR A 38 3.22 -14.84 17.81
N GLN A 39 3.40 -13.96 18.80
CA GLN A 39 2.99 -14.20 20.17
C GLN A 39 1.46 -14.33 20.26
N LYS A 40 0.72 -13.44 19.57
CA LYS A 40 -0.74 -13.54 19.49
C LYS A 40 -1.22 -14.86 18.86
N LEU A 41 -0.56 -15.32 17.79
CA LEU A 41 -0.86 -16.60 17.17
C LEU A 41 -0.66 -17.76 18.19
N SER A 42 0.43 -17.73 18.95
CA SER A 42 0.75 -18.74 19.96
C SER A 42 -0.22 -18.72 21.16
N SER A 43 -0.68 -17.52 21.58
CA SER A 43 -1.64 -17.36 22.67
C SER A 43 -3.11 -17.42 22.23
N LYS A 44 -3.37 -17.71 20.95
CA LYS A 44 -4.70 -17.77 20.33
C LYS A 44 -5.49 -16.46 20.43
N GLU A 45 -4.79 -15.34 20.36
CA GLU A 45 -5.39 -14.03 20.33
C GLU A 45 -5.74 -13.61 18.90
N ASN A 46 -6.88 -12.93 18.73
CA ASN A 46 -7.30 -12.41 17.43
C ASN A 46 -6.34 -11.31 16.93
N ILE A 47 -6.20 -11.20 15.61
CA ILE A 47 -5.34 -10.22 14.96
C ILE A 47 -6.13 -9.30 14.03
N ASN A 48 -5.63 -8.07 13.86
CA ASN A 48 -6.03 -7.18 12.76
C ASN A 48 -4.93 -7.21 11.71
N TYR A 49 -5.32 -7.32 10.45
CA TYR A 49 -4.35 -7.24 9.36
C TYR A 49 -4.80 -6.31 8.25
N LEU A 50 -3.84 -5.75 7.54
CA LEU A 50 -4.02 -4.80 6.45
C LEU A 50 -3.49 -5.40 5.15
N ILE A 51 -4.21 -5.21 4.05
CA ILE A 51 -3.72 -5.45 2.69
C ILE A 51 -3.60 -4.11 2.00
N ILE A 52 -2.41 -3.79 1.49
CA ILE A 52 -2.18 -2.64 0.62
C ILE A 52 -1.74 -3.21 -0.72
N GLY A 53 -2.49 -2.95 -1.79
CA GLY A 53 -2.17 -3.63 -3.04
C GLY A 53 -3.05 -3.25 -4.23
N ASP A 54 -2.77 -3.91 -5.31
CA ASP A 54 -3.44 -3.77 -6.59
C ASP A 54 -4.62 -4.76 -6.78
N SER A 55 -4.82 -5.23 -8.01
CA SER A 55 -5.87 -6.20 -8.34
C SER A 55 -5.62 -7.58 -7.73
N ILE A 56 -4.37 -8.03 -7.62
CA ILE A 56 -4.01 -9.32 -7.00
C ILE A 56 -4.19 -9.21 -5.47
N GLY A 57 -3.74 -8.11 -4.88
CA GLY A 57 -4.03 -7.80 -3.48
C GLY A 57 -5.53 -7.79 -3.18
N ARG A 58 -6.35 -7.28 -4.11
CA ARG A 58 -7.81 -7.26 -4.05
C ARG A 58 -8.46 -8.64 -4.23
N GLY A 59 -7.74 -9.64 -4.75
CA GLY A 59 -8.29 -10.96 -5.07
C GLY A 59 -9.05 -11.02 -6.40
N SER A 60 -8.71 -10.13 -7.36
CA SER A 60 -9.32 -10.15 -8.72
C SER A 60 -8.95 -11.45 -9.43
N GLY A 61 -9.91 -12.05 -10.14
CA GLY A 61 -9.74 -13.37 -10.77
C GLY A 61 -10.43 -14.50 -10.00
N ALA A 62 -10.58 -14.39 -8.67
CA ALA A 62 -11.39 -15.32 -7.90
C ALA A 62 -12.86 -15.29 -8.35
N THR A 63 -13.51 -16.46 -8.37
CA THR A 63 -14.94 -16.57 -8.72
C THR A 63 -15.85 -16.00 -7.64
N SER A 64 -15.37 -15.93 -6.41
CA SER A 64 -16.11 -15.39 -5.26
C SER A 64 -15.14 -14.84 -4.18
N LYS A 65 -15.68 -14.05 -3.24
CA LYS A 65 -14.93 -13.61 -2.07
C LYS A 65 -14.41 -14.79 -1.21
N SER A 66 -15.12 -15.91 -1.19
CA SER A 66 -14.75 -17.08 -0.40
C SER A 66 -13.57 -17.85 -0.99
N THR A 67 -13.26 -17.67 -2.27
CA THR A 67 -12.14 -18.32 -2.97
C THR A 67 -10.93 -17.41 -3.13
N ALA A 68 -11.03 -16.12 -2.81
CA ALA A 68 -9.90 -15.22 -2.77
C ALA A 68 -8.87 -15.63 -1.71
N TRP A 69 -7.59 -15.37 -1.98
CA TRP A 69 -6.45 -15.80 -1.15
C TRP A 69 -6.58 -15.38 0.33
N PHE A 70 -7.03 -14.16 0.59
CA PHE A 70 -7.13 -13.65 1.96
C PHE A 70 -8.24 -14.36 2.78
N THR A 71 -9.36 -14.71 2.17
CA THR A 71 -10.41 -15.47 2.87
C THR A 71 -10.00 -16.91 3.11
N ARG A 72 -9.20 -17.50 2.21
CA ARG A 72 -8.57 -18.81 2.42
C ARG A 72 -7.54 -18.75 3.54
N LEU A 73 -6.70 -17.71 3.56
CA LEU A 73 -5.73 -17.45 4.63
C LEU A 73 -6.42 -17.28 5.99
N GLU A 74 -7.52 -16.53 6.07
CA GLU A 74 -8.33 -16.37 7.28
C GLU A 74 -8.83 -17.74 7.82
N ARG A 75 -9.25 -18.63 6.93
CA ARG A 75 -9.65 -20.00 7.30
C ARG A 75 -8.48 -20.84 7.80
N HIS A 76 -7.31 -20.75 7.18
CA HIS A 76 -6.10 -21.41 7.67
C HIS A 76 -5.70 -20.89 9.04
N LEU A 77 -5.67 -19.57 9.25
CA LEU A 77 -5.38 -18.98 10.56
C LEU A 77 -6.36 -19.46 11.64
N HIS A 78 -7.64 -19.55 11.29
CA HIS A 78 -8.64 -20.09 12.21
C HIS A 78 -8.43 -21.59 12.50
N SER A 79 -8.20 -22.42 11.48
CA SER A 79 -8.05 -23.86 11.66
C SER A 79 -6.75 -24.27 12.38
N GLU A 80 -5.65 -23.53 12.13
CA GLU A 80 -4.33 -23.88 12.69
C GLU A 80 -4.07 -23.25 14.06
N PHE A 81 -4.43 -21.97 14.22
CA PHE A 81 -4.15 -21.21 15.44
C PHE A 81 -5.39 -20.94 16.30
N GLY A 82 -6.59 -21.25 15.83
CA GLY A 82 -7.85 -21.02 16.56
C GLY A 82 -8.24 -19.54 16.68
N ILE A 83 -7.67 -18.66 15.85
CA ILE A 83 -7.87 -17.21 15.91
C ILE A 83 -8.86 -16.70 14.85
N LYS A 84 -9.39 -15.48 15.06
CA LYS A 84 -10.04 -14.69 14.02
C LYS A 84 -9.11 -13.59 13.56
N ALA A 85 -8.95 -13.44 12.26
CA ALA A 85 -8.21 -12.36 11.64
C ALA A 85 -9.20 -11.34 11.04
N LYS A 86 -9.15 -10.08 11.51
CA LYS A 86 -9.97 -8.99 10.98
C LYS A 86 -9.19 -8.25 9.91
N ARG A 87 -9.72 -8.25 8.68
CA ARG A 87 -9.12 -7.63 7.51
C ARG A 87 -9.48 -6.16 7.38
N HIS A 88 -8.47 -5.36 7.05
CA HIS A 88 -8.57 -4.02 6.48
C HIS A 88 -7.94 -4.05 5.09
N SER A 89 -8.39 -3.20 4.16
CA SER A 89 -7.90 -3.27 2.78
C SER A 89 -7.83 -1.87 2.15
N ILE A 90 -6.66 -1.51 1.64
CA ILE A 90 -6.38 -0.36 0.79
C ILE A 90 -5.95 -0.94 -0.55
N VAL A 91 -6.91 -1.33 -1.39
CA VAL A 91 -6.64 -2.07 -2.63
C VAL A 91 -7.41 -1.49 -3.81
N GLN A 92 -6.77 -1.45 -4.98
CA GLN A 92 -7.43 -1.01 -6.21
C GLN A 92 -6.83 -1.68 -7.44
N SER A 93 -7.70 -2.21 -8.32
CA SER A 93 -7.27 -2.80 -9.59
C SER A 93 -6.51 -1.81 -10.45
N GLY A 94 -5.31 -2.20 -10.90
CA GLY A 94 -4.40 -1.39 -11.69
C GLY A 94 -3.58 -0.38 -10.87
N ALA A 95 -3.67 -0.37 -9.53
CA ALA A 95 -2.88 0.53 -8.69
C ALA A 95 -1.38 0.21 -8.76
N THR A 96 -0.58 1.25 -8.55
CA THR A 96 0.87 1.19 -8.37
C THR A 96 1.24 1.47 -6.91
N ALA A 97 2.49 1.24 -6.52
CA ALA A 97 2.99 1.57 -5.19
C ALA A 97 2.81 3.06 -4.87
N PHE A 98 2.93 3.96 -5.87
CA PHE A 98 2.61 5.38 -5.74
C PHE A 98 1.16 5.60 -5.28
N GLU A 99 0.19 4.98 -5.95
CA GLU A 99 -1.21 5.07 -5.56
C GLU A 99 -1.47 4.44 -4.19
N GLY A 100 -0.81 3.32 -3.90
CA GLY A 100 -0.87 2.65 -2.59
C GLY A 100 -0.37 3.53 -1.46
N LEU A 101 0.77 4.21 -1.64
CA LEU A 101 1.35 5.16 -0.70
C LEU A 101 0.40 6.34 -0.46
N TYR A 102 -0.08 6.99 -1.52
CA TYR A 102 -1.02 8.11 -1.38
C TYR A 102 -2.28 7.71 -0.63
N LYS A 103 -2.90 6.59 -0.98
CA LYS A 103 -4.11 6.10 -0.29
C LYS A 103 -3.87 5.74 1.16
N LEU A 104 -2.71 5.19 1.49
CA LEU A 104 -2.33 4.91 2.87
C LEU A 104 -2.21 6.22 3.67
N GLN A 105 -1.62 7.26 3.09
CA GLN A 105 -1.51 8.59 3.71
C GLN A 105 -2.88 9.24 3.95
N GLN A 106 -3.84 9.03 3.06
CA GLN A 106 -5.20 9.57 3.17
C GLN A 106 -6.14 8.70 4.02
N SER A 107 -5.71 7.50 4.41
CA SER A 107 -6.56 6.58 5.16
C SER A 107 -6.73 7.03 6.62
N GLU A 108 -7.92 6.79 7.17
CA GLU A 108 -8.14 6.91 8.61
C GLU A 108 -7.25 5.94 9.38
N HIS A 109 -6.84 6.32 10.59
CA HIS A 109 -6.05 5.45 11.44
C HIS A 109 -6.88 4.21 11.86
N LEU A 110 -6.44 3.03 11.44
CA LEU A 110 -7.17 1.76 11.63
C LEU A 110 -7.00 1.13 13.02
N GLY A 111 -6.37 1.83 13.96
CA GLY A 111 -5.98 1.28 15.26
C GLY A 111 -4.74 0.37 15.14
N LYS A 112 -4.60 -0.61 16.01
CA LYS A 112 -3.45 -1.54 15.96
C LYS A 112 -3.60 -2.51 14.81
N ILE A 113 -2.61 -2.56 13.92
CA ILE A 113 -2.46 -3.55 12.85
C ILE A 113 -1.30 -4.48 13.21
N ASP A 114 -1.57 -5.77 13.29
CA ASP A 114 -0.59 -6.78 13.71
C ASP A 114 0.20 -7.35 12.51
N LEU A 115 -0.40 -7.36 11.32
CA LEU A 115 0.19 -7.91 10.09
C LEU A 115 -0.23 -7.07 8.89
N THR A 116 0.71 -6.73 8.01
CA THR A 116 0.44 -6.02 6.75
C THR A 116 0.97 -6.80 5.57
N PHE A 117 0.13 -6.98 4.55
CA PHE A 117 0.54 -7.49 3.24
C PHE A 117 0.67 -6.34 2.25
N ILE A 118 1.80 -6.29 1.54
CA ILE A 118 2.07 -5.31 0.46
C ILE A 118 2.20 -6.07 -0.85
N VAL A 119 1.35 -5.71 -1.84
CA VAL A 119 1.20 -6.45 -3.11
C VAL A 119 1.23 -5.47 -4.28
N PHE A 120 2.42 -5.23 -4.84
CA PHE A 120 2.67 -4.33 -5.97
C PHE A 120 3.87 -4.81 -6.80
N GLY A 121 3.95 -4.33 -8.03
CA GLY A 121 5.05 -4.57 -8.97
C GLY A 121 4.54 -4.79 -10.40
N GLU A 122 3.51 -5.61 -10.59
CA GLU A 122 3.00 -5.95 -11.91
C GLU A 122 2.46 -4.73 -12.70
N ASN A 123 1.77 -3.82 -12.02
CA ASN A 123 1.30 -2.61 -12.68
C ASN A 123 2.39 -1.54 -12.75
N ASP A 124 3.25 -1.47 -11.75
CA ASP A 124 4.31 -0.46 -11.65
C ASP A 124 5.25 -0.51 -12.84
N ARG A 125 5.67 -1.71 -13.29
CA ARG A 125 6.58 -1.92 -14.43
C ARG A 125 6.05 -1.36 -15.76
N LYS A 126 4.76 -0.99 -15.83
CA LYS A 126 4.14 -0.38 -17.01
C LYS A 126 4.31 1.13 -17.06
N TYR A 127 4.66 1.76 -15.94
CA TYR A 127 4.71 3.21 -15.79
C TYR A 127 6.04 3.72 -15.25
N MET A 128 6.84 2.85 -14.65
CA MET A 128 8.07 3.19 -13.94
C MET A 128 9.22 2.29 -14.36
N ASP A 129 10.43 2.81 -14.27
CA ASP A 129 11.61 1.96 -14.19
C ASP A 129 11.81 1.42 -12.76
N GLU A 130 12.79 0.57 -12.55
CA GLU A 130 13.09 -0.08 -11.28
C GLU A 130 13.46 0.93 -10.17
N LYS A 131 14.19 2.01 -10.50
CA LYS A 131 14.59 3.03 -9.52
C LYS A 131 13.39 3.85 -9.06
N GLN A 132 12.54 4.25 -9.99
CA GLN A 132 11.30 4.97 -9.72
C GLN A 132 10.35 4.13 -8.85
N PHE A 133 10.20 2.85 -9.19
CA PHE A 133 9.43 1.90 -8.39
C PHE A 133 10.01 1.76 -6.98
N SER A 134 11.32 1.53 -6.86
CA SER A 134 12.02 1.37 -5.57
C SER A 134 11.75 2.53 -4.63
N TYR A 135 11.77 3.77 -5.15
CA TYR A 135 11.53 4.99 -4.38
C TYR A 135 10.14 4.98 -3.71
N PHE A 136 9.07 4.69 -4.46
CA PHE A 136 7.71 4.66 -3.91
C PHE A 136 7.43 3.41 -3.09
N TYR A 137 8.02 2.28 -3.46
CA TYR A 137 7.86 1.03 -2.73
C TYR A 137 8.52 1.10 -1.34
N GLU A 138 9.69 1.71 -1.25
CA GLU A 138 10.34 2.04 0.03
C GLU A 138 9.46 2.98 0.86
N GLY A 139 9.00 4.09 0.26
CA GLY A 139 8.12 5.04 0.92
C GLY A 139 6.87 4.38 1.50
N LEU A 140 6.29 3.42 0.78
CA LEU A 140 5.13 2.66 1.25
C LEU A 140 5.45 1.79 2.48
N ILE A 141 6.58 1.07 2.49
CA ILE A 141 7.03 0.26 3.64
C ILE A 141 7.29 1.17 4.84
N ARG A 142 8.02 2.26 4.64
CA ARG A 142 8.33 3.24 5.70
C ARG A 142 7.06 3.85 6.28
N LYS A 143 6.15 4.34 5.42
CA LYS A 143 4.85 4.89 5.88
C LYS A 143 4.02 3.87 6.65
N THR A 144 4.02 2.62 6.20
CA THR A 144 3.34 1.53 6.92
C THR A 144 3.92 1.35 8.33
N LYS A 145 5.24 1.35 8.47
CA LYS A 145 5.92 1.24 9.77
C LYS A 145 5.72 2.47 10.67
N HIS A 146 5.66 3.66 10.10
CA HIS A 146 5.34 4.87 10.88
C HIS A 146 3.92 4.85 11.44
N LEU A 147 2.95 4.41 10.65
CA LEU A 147 1.57 4.32 11.10
C LEU A 147 1.31 3.13 12.03
N TYR A 148 2.02 2.03 11.82
CA TYR A 148 1.84 0.75 12.51
C TYR A 148 3.20 0.14 12.89
N PRO A 149 3.93 0.70 13.90
CA PRO A 149 5.30 0.30 14.20
C PRO A 149 5.45 -1.18 14.58
N ASP A 150 4.45 -1.75 15.24
CA ASP A 150 4.43 -3.16 15.69
C ASP A 150 3.93 -4.13 14.61
N THR A 151 3.60 -3.67 13.40
CA THR A 151 3.11 -4.55 12.34
C THR A 151 4.24 -5.40 11.75
N GLU A 152 4.03 -6.69 11.59
CA GLU A 152 4.87 -7.48 10.68
C GLU A 152 4.48 -7.15 9.24
N ILE A 153 5.46 -6.95 8.37
CA ILE A 153 5.22 -6.71 6.95
C ILE A 153 5.60 -7.96 6.16
N ILE A 154 4.64 -8.50 5.42
CA ILE A 154 4.87 -9.53 4.42
C ILE A 154 4.67 -8.89 3.05
N THR A 155 5.73 -8.79 2.27
CA THR A 155 5.67 -8.35 0.89
C THR A 155 5.44 -9.56 -0.02
N ILE A 156 4.62 -9.38 -1.05
CA ILE A 156 4.31 -10.44 -2.01
C ILE A 156 4.85 -10.05 -3.37
N THR A 157 5.82 -10.82 -3.89
CA THR A 157 6.20 -10.76 -5.29
C THR A 157 5.17 -11.54 -6.09
N GLU A 158 4.45 -10.85 -6.96
CA GLU A 158 3.30 -11.37 -7.68
C GLU A 158 3.70 -12.43 -8.72
N ASN A 159 2.82 -13.42 -8.96
CA ASN A 159 3.11 -14.50 -9.89
C ASN A 159 3.38 -14.06 -11.35
N PRO A 160 2.72 -13.01 -11.91
CA PRO A 160 2.95 -12.58 -13.28
C PRO A 160 4.15 -11.64 -13.45
N LEU A 161 4.76 -11.17 -12.35
CA LEU A 161 5.88 -10.22 -12.41
C LEU A 161 7.12 -10.91 -12.96
N ASP A 162 7.37 -10.75 -14.26
CA ASP A 162 8.49 -11.34 -15.02
C ASP A 162 9.72 -10.42 -15.15
N ASN A 163 9.64 -9.18 -14.63
CA ASN A 163 10.74 -8.23 -14.62
C ASN A 163 11.64 -8.45 -13.40
N GLU A 164 12.81 -9.05 -13.64
CA GLU A 164 13.73 -9.44 -12.56
C GLU A 164 14.30 -8.23 -11.80
N ALA A 165 14.48 -7.06 -12.44
CA ALA A 165 14.94 -5.85 -11.75
C ALA A 165 13.94 -5.40 -10.67
N PHE A 166 12.62 -5.44 -10.97
CA PHE A 166 11.57 -5.17 -9.99
C PHE A 166 11.54 -6.19 -8.86
N VAL A 167 11.72 -7.46 -9.20
CA VAL A 167 11.78 -8.55 -8.21
C VAL A 167 12.94 -8.37 -7.25
N GLN A 168 14.12 -8.04 -7.75
CA GLN A 168 15.29 -7.75 -6.92
C GLN A 168 15.09 -6.49 -6.06
N ALA A 169 14.45 -5.47 -6.59
CA ALA A 169 14.08 -4.26 -5.83
C ALA A 169 13.14 -4.61 -4.65
N ILE A 170 12.07 -5.37 -4.91
CA ILE A 170 11.14 -5.84 -3.85
C ILE A 170 11.92 -6.61 -2.78
N TYR A 171 12.77 -7.56 -3.19
CA TYR A 171 13.54 -8.38 -2.27
C TYR A 171 14.52 -7.55 -1.44
N ALA A 172 15.31 -6.67 -2.09
CA ALA A 172 16.32 -5.85 -1.43
C ALA A 172 15.69 -4.89 -0.41
N ILE A 173 14.63 -4.19 -0.79
CA ILE A 173 13.91 -3.26 0.10
C ILE A 173 13.27 -4.02 1.26
N SER A 174 12.59 -5.14 0.98
CA SER A 174 11.98 -5.98 2.01
C SER A 174 13.02 -6.45 3.03
N ASN A 175 14.16 -6.96 2.54
CA ASN A 175 15.23 -7.44 3.41
C ASN A 175 15.84 -6.32 4.25
N HIS A 176 16.04 -5.12 3.69
CA HIS A 176 16.58 -3.96 4.42
C HIS A 176 15.69 -3.55 5.60
N TYR A 177 14.37 -3.59 5.41
CA TYR A 177 13.39 -3.25 6.46
C TYR A 177 12.94 -4.45 7.30
N GLY A 178 13.58 -5.61 7.15
CA GLY A 178 13.23 -6.84 7.87
C GLY A 178 11.85 -7.41 7.51
N ALA A 179 11.19 -6.88 6.49
CA ALA A 179 9.94 -7.42 5.97
C ALA A 179 10.17 -8.80 5.32
N LYS A 180 9.16 -9.66 5.36
CA LYS A 180 9.26 -11.03 4.87
C LYS A 180 8.73 -11.14 3.45
N ASN A 181 9.63 -11.21 2.46
CA ASN A 181 9.20 -11.40 1.07
C ASN A 181 8.74 -12.84 0.80
N VAL A 182 7.60 -12.97 0.12
CA VAL A 182 7.06 -14.23 -0.40
C VAL A 182 6.93 -14.11 -1.92
N ASP A 183 7.82 -14.78 -2.64
CA ASP A 183 7.84 -14.82 -4.10
C ASP A 183 6.87 -15.89 -4.63
N MET A 184 5.70 -15.48 -5.12
CA MET A 184 4.65 -16.36 -5.62
C MET A 184 4.95 -16.98 -6.98
N ARG A 185 5.95 -16.50 -7.71
CA ARG A 185 6.40 -17.10 -8.97
C ARG A 185 6.91 -18.52 -8.76
N LYS A 186 7.59 -18.75 -7.62
CA LYS A 186 8.16 -20.06 -7.28
C LYS A 186 7.09 -21.15 -7.08
N PRO A 187 6.11 -20.98 -6.17
CA PRO A 187 5.07 -22.01 -5.98
C PRO A 187 4.18 -22.17 -7.22
N PHE A 188 3.97 -21.13 -8.03
CA PHE A 188 3.29 -21.24 -9.32
C PHE A 188 4.08 -22.14 -10.28
N GLY A 189 5.37 -21.92 -10.48
CA GLY A 189 6.23 -22.76 -11.32
C GLY A 189 6.38 -24.19 -10.80
N GLN A 190 6.28 -24.40 -9.49
CA GLN A 190 6.38 -25.73 -8.85
C GLN A 190 5.06 -26.51 -8.82
N SER A 191 3.94 -25.88 -9.18
CA SER A 191 2.60 -26.51 -9.14
C SER A 191 2.47 -27.66 -10.16
N GLY A 192 3.27 -27.65 -11.22
CA GLY A 192 3.14 -28.56 -12.36
C GLY A 192 1.99 -28.24 -13.31
N LEU A 193 1.23 -27.17 -13.03
CA LEU A 193 0.11 -26.69 -13.86
C LEU A 193 0.54 -25.51 -14.73
N PRO A 194 0.04 -25.41 -15.96
CA PRO A 194 0.29 -24.25 -16.81
C PRO A 194 -0.44 -23.00 -16.28
N ALA A 195 0.04 -21.81 -16.68
CA ALA A 195 -0.49 -20.54 -16.20
C ALA A 195 -2.00 -20.36 -16.47
N GLU A 196 -2.49 -20.90 -17.58
CA GLU A 196 -3.90 -20.86 -17.96
C GLU A 196 -4.84 -21.60 -16.97
N GLU A 197 -4.34 -22.61 -16.28
CA GLU A 197 -5.08 -23.33 -15.26
C GLU A 197 -5.01 -22.65 -13.89
N LEU A 198 -4.06 -21.77 -13.68
CA LEU A 198 -3.83 -21.05 -12.41
C LEU A 198 -4.31 -19.59 -12.44
N THR A 199 -4.61 -19.07 -13.62
CA THR A 199 -5.01 -17.67 -13.80
C THR A 199 -6.28 -17.54 -14.63
N LYS A 200 -6.95 -16.41 -14.52
CA LYS A 200 -8.14 -16.08 -15.31
C LYS A 200 -7.82 -15.52 -16.69
N ASP A 201 -6.69 -14.78 -16.79
CA ASP A 201 -6.34 -13.94 -17.92
C ASP A 201 -4.82 -13.79 -18.08
N MET A 202 -4.06 -14.78 -17.67
CA MET A 202 -2.60 -14.84 -17.63
C MET A 202 -1.94 -13.90 -16.61
N VAL A 203 -2.73 -13.08 -15.90
CA VAL A 203 -2.27 -12.12 -14.89
C VAL A 203 -2.87 -12.46 -13.52
N HIS A 204 -4.19 -12.43 -13.44
CA HIS A 204 -4.91 -12.59 -12.18
C HIS A 204 -5.09 -14.06 -11.80
N PRO A 205 -4.61 -14.50 -10.65
CA PRO A 205 -4.87 -15.86 -10.17
C PRO A 205 -6.37 -16.16 -10.15
N ASN A 206 -6.74 -17.36 -10.60
CA ASN A 206 -8.07 -17.92 -10.41
C ASN A 206 -8.19 -18.59 -9.04
N ASP A 207 -9.23 -19.37 -8.82
CA ASP A 207 -9.46 -20.03 -7.52
C ASP A 207 -8.32 -20.99 -7.12
N GLU A 208 -7.73 -21.71 -8.09
CA GLU A 208 -6.59 -22.61 -7.84
C GLU A 208 -5.31 -21.81 -7.58
N GLY A 209 -5.05 -20.77 -8.36
CA GLY A 209 -3.91 -19.87 -8.13
C GLY A 209 -3.99 -19.21 -6.75
N TYR A 210 -5.17 -18.73 -6.33
CA TYR A 210 -5.35 -18.17 -4.99
C TYR A 210 -5.29 -19.20 -3.86
N LYS A 211 -5.53 -20.46 -4.14
CA LYS A 211 -5.23 -21.54 -3.19
C LYS A 211 -3.72 -21.64 -2.95
N ILE A 212 -2.91 -21.58 -4.00
CA ILE A 212 -1.44 -21.57 -3.89
C ILE A 212 -0.96 -20.36 -3.05
N TYR A 213 -1.53 -19.15 -3.28
CA TYR A 213 -1.23 -17.98 -2.46
C TYR A 213 -1.49 -18.23 -0.98
N ALA A 214 -2.68 -18.68 -0.64
CA ALA A 214 -3.08 -18.89 0.76
C ALA A 214 -2.22 -19.98 1.43
N ASP A 215 -1.98 -21.11 0.76
CA ASP A 215 -1.18 -22.22 1.27
C ASP A 215 0.29 -21.82 1.47
N THR A 216 0.84 -20.98 0.57
CA THR A 216 2.22 -20.47 0.70
C THR A 216 2.33 -19.48 1.86
N LEU A 217 1.37 -18.56 1.98
CA LEU A 217 1.38 -17.55 3.04
C LEU A 217 1.19 -18.17 4.42
N ILE A 218 0.26 -19.13 4.59
CA ILE A 218 0.11 -19.78 5.89
C ILE A 218 1.33 -20.60 6.28
N LYS A 219 1.98 -21.26 5.32
CA LYS A 219 3.26 -21.95 5.56
C LYS A 219 4.32 -20.97 6.06
N LYS A 220 4.46 -19.81 5.42
CA LYS A 220 5.40 -18.77 5.83
C LYS A 220 5.10 -18.24 7.24
N ILE A 221 3.84 -17.93 7.53
CA ILE A 221 3.41 -17.45 8.85
C ILE A 221 3.71 -18.50 9.94
N ARG A 222 3.46 -19.77 9.67
CA ARG A 222 3.75 -20.89 10.58
C ARG A 222 5.26 -20.99 10.87
N GLU A 223 6.10 -20.91 9.84
CA GLU A 223 7.57 -20.90 10.00
C GLU A 223 8.03 -19.77 10.91
N LEU A 224 7.52 -18.54 10.68
CA LEU A 224 7.88 -17.37 11.47
C LEU A 224 7.37 -17.46 12.92
N ALA A 225 6.15 -17.94 13.14
CA ALA A 225 5.61 -18.15 14.48
C ALA A 225 6.41 -19.22 15.25
N GLY A 226 6.82 -20.29 14.59
CA GLY A 226 7.63 -21.36 15.20
C GLY A 226 9.07 -20.92 15.52
N SER A 227 9.62 -19.94 14.82
CA SER A 227 10.95 -19.37 15.09
C SER A 227 10.95 -18.25 16.13
N HIS A 228 9.81 -17.89 16.69
CA HIS A 228 9.65 -16.72 17.58
C HIS A 228 10.21 -15.43 16.97
N ALA A 229 9.94 -15.21 15.68
CA ALA A 229 10.47 -14.05 14.97
C ALA A 229 10.10 -12.74 15.66
N GLU A 230 11.05 -11.81 15.68
CA GLU A 230 10.84 -10.46 16.17
C GLU A 230 10.41 -9.54 15.03
N ILE A 231 9.61 -8.53 15.36
CA ILE A 231 9.23 -7.49 14.42
C ILE A 231 10.38 -6.51 14.27
N ALA A 232 10.86 -6.33 13.06
CA ALA A 232 11.95 -5.41 12.79
C ALA A 232 11.53 -3.96 13.06
N GLU A 233 12.43 -3.20 13.69
CA GLU A 233 12.29 -1.75 13.79
C GLU A 233 12.51 -1.07 12.42
N LEU A 234 12.08 0.19 12.30
CA LEU A 234 12.26 0.96 11.08
C LEU A 234 13.74 1.32 10.90
N SER A 235 14.36 0.78 9.84
CA SER A 235 15.73 1.10 9.45
C SER A 235 15.85 2.49 8.82
N ALA A 236 17.08 3.01 8.70
CA ALA A 236 17.38 4.23 7.93
C ALA A 236 16.94 4.06 6.47
N PRO A 237 16.58 5.15 5.75
CA PRO A 237 16.18 5.07 4.36
C PRO A 237 17.33 4.61 3.46
N ILE A 238 17.00 3.83 2.40
CA ILE A 238 17.94 3.44 1.34
C ILE A 238 18.14 4.61 0.38
N HIS A 239 17.04 5.23 -0.05
CA HIS A 239 17.06 6.43 -0.86
C HIS A 239 17.27 7.64 0.04
N GLU A 240 17.97 8.66 -0.42
CA GLU A 240 18.33 9.87 0.36
C GLU A 240 17.11 10.71 0.81
N ASN A 241 15.93 10.15 0.75
CA ASN A 241 14.72 10.86 1.06
C ASN A 241 14.22 10.49 2.45
N GLU A 242 13.90 11.52 3.21
CA GLU A 242 12.96 11.47 4.31
C GLU A 242 11.63 10.87 3.85
N ASP A 243 10.73 10.61 4.77
CA ASP A 243 9.43 10.02 4.47
C ASP A 243 8.69 10.81 3.37
N ILE A 244 8.33 10.10 2.31
CA ILE A 244 7.62 10.69 1.17
C ILE A 244 6.20 11.04 1.60
N GLU A 245 5.87 12.32 1.61
CA GLU A 245 4.51 12.80 1.74
C GLU A 245 4.02 13.32 0.38
N ILE A 246 2.86 12.84 -0.06
CA ILE A 246 2.23 13.23 -1.33
C ILE A 246 1.10 14.20 -1.05
N ALA A 247 1.22 15.42 -1.58
CA ALA A 247 0.20 16.44 -1.51
C ALA A 247 -0.69 16.44 -2.75
N SER A 248 -1.94 16.85 -2.57
CA SER A 248 -2.90 17.09 -3.66
C SER A 248 -3.03 18.59 -3.90
N ILE A 249 -2.79 19.04 -5.14
CA ILE A 249 -2.91 20.42 -5.57
C ILE A 249 -4.11 20.55 -6.52
N PRO A 250 -5.25 21.09 -6.07
CA PRO A 250 -6.44 21.25 -6.91
C PRO A 250 -6.44 22.55 -7.73
N HIS A 251 -5.51 23.47 -7.46
CA HIS A 251 -5.50 24.80 -8.06
C HIS A 251 -4.96 24.78 -9.49
N VAL A 252 -5.85 25.03 -10.46
CA VAL A 252 -5.52 25.22 -11.89
C VAL A 252 -4.98 26.63 -12.09
N THR A 253 -3.87 26.77 -12.80
CA THR A 253 -3.23 28.06 -13.07
C THR A 253 -3.64 28.69 -14.39
N ASP A 254 -3.98 27.85 -15.38
CA ASP A 254 -4.51 28.33 -16.68
C ASP A 254 -5.48 27.31 -17.28
N ILE A 255 -6.44 27.79 -18.06
CA ILE A 255 -7.48 27.00 -18.69
C ILE A 255 -7.64 27.50 -20.14
N SER A 256 -7.56 26.57 -21.07
CA SER A 256 -7.89 26.86 -22.49
C SER A 256 -9.01 25.93 -22.94
N GLY A 257 -9.96 26.54 -23.70
CA GLY A 257 -11.11 25.80 -24.24
C GLY A 257 -12.33 25.79 -23.35
N SER A 258 -13.06 24.69 -23.33
CA SER A 258 -14.41 24.54 -22.76
C SER A 258 -14.49 23.70 -21.51
N PHE A 259 -13.41 23.58 -20.73
CA PHE A 259 -13.46 22.87 -19.46
C PHE A 259 -14.51 23.45 -18.52
N ILE A 260 -15.32 22.61 -17.92
CA ILE A 260 -16.35 22.94 -16.93
C ILE A 260 -15.86 22.48 -15.57
N HIS A 261 -15.89 23.38 -14.57
CA HIS A 261 -15.58 23.03 -13.17
C HIS A 261 -16.88 22.83 -12.38
N LYS A 262 -17.07 21.62 -11.87
CA LYS A 262 -18.23 21.28 -11.06
C LYS A 262 -17.83 20.27 -9.97
N ASP A 263 -18.29 20.51 -8.74
CA ASP A 263 -18.07 19.61 -7.59
C ASP A 263 -16.60 19.21 -7.39
N GLY A 264 -15.67 20.16 -7.65
CA GLY A 264 -14.22 19.94 -7.53
C GLY A 264 -13.59 19.18 -8.71
N ILE A 265 -14.33 18.95 -9.78
CA ILE A 265 -13.89 18.20 -10.97
C ILE A 265 -13.87 19.14 -12.17
N TRP A 266 -12.75 19.15 -12.89
CA TRP A 266 -12.61 19.77 -14.19
C TRP A 266 -12.91 18.74 -15.28
N GLU A 267 -13.87 19.02 -16.13
CA GLU A 267 -14.33 18.12 -17.20
C GLU A 267 -14.30 18.79 -18.56
N SER A 268 -13.75 18.11 -19.56
CA SER A 268 -13.93 18.40 -20.98
C SER A 268 -13.93 17.12 -21.82
N SER A 269 -14.52 17.21 -23.02
CA SER A 269 -14.46 16.17 -24.06
C SER A 269 -14.00 16.74 -25.42
N GLN A 270 -13.59 17.99 -25.46
CA GLN A 270 -13.19 18.66 -26.69
C GLN A 270 -11.67 18.53 -26.90
N ALA A 271 -11.26 17.92 -27.99
CA ALA A 271 -9.85 17.82 -28.35
C ALA A 271 -9.19 19.20 -28.44
N GLY A 272 -8.01 19.34 -27.88
CA GLY A 272 -7.26 20.58 -27.81
C GLY A 272 -7.54 21.43 -26.56
N ASP A 273 -8.62 21.17 -25.82
CA ASP A 273 -8.81 21.82 -24.51
C ASP A 273 -7.68 21.47 -23.55
N SER A 274 -7.26 22.43 -22.72
CA SER A 274 -6.16 22.18 -21.78
C SER A 274 -6.36 22.76 -20.39
N LEU A 275 -5.75 22.10 -19.41
CA LEU A 275 -5.58 22.57 -18.02
C LEU A 275 -4.10 22.65 -17.68
N GLU A 276 -3.69 23.72 -16.99
CA GLU A 276 -2.33 23.86 -16.50
C GLU A 276 -2.29 23.99 -14.98
N TYR A 277 -1.25 23.41 -14.38
CA TYR A 277 -0.95 23.50 -12.96
C TYR A 277 0.52 23.85 -12.78
N ARG A 278 0.83 24.47 -11.64
CA ARG A 278 2.21 24.66 -11.17
C ARG A 278 2.45 23.79 -9.95
N PHE A 279 3.63 23.22 -9.85
CA PHE A 279 4.06 22.40 -8.73
C PHE A 279 5.57 22.55 -8.51
N SER A 280 6.05 22.06 -7.37
CA SER A 280 7.48 21.88 -7.09
C SER A 280 7.72 20.45 -6.66
N GLY A 281 8.92 19.93 -6.94
CA GLY A 281 9.31 18.62 -6.45
C GLY A 281 9.57 17.58 -7.53
N PRO A 282 10.12 16.41 -7.11
CA PRO A 282 10.78 15.48 -8.02
C PRO A 282 9.83 14.52 -8.74
N PHE A 283 8.52 14.60 -8.50
CA PHE A 283 7.56 13.71 -9.15
C PHE A 283 6.20 14.36 -9.35
N LEU A 284 5.44 13.79 -10.27
CA LEU A 284 4.08 14.19 -10.57
C LEU A 284 3.17 12.96 -10.73
N GLY A 285 1.99 13.05 -10.17
CA GLY A 285 0.84 12.21 -10.45
C GLY A 285 -0.39 13.06 -10.72
N VAL A 286 -1.51 12.41 -11.04
CA VAL A 286 -2.80 13.07 -11.26
C VAL A 286 -3.93 12.31 -10.58
N HIS A 287 -4.81 13.03 -9.87
CA HIS A 287 -6.10 12.53 -9.41
C HIS A 287 -7.12 12.76 -10.52
N MET A 288 -7.58 11.68 -11.12
CA MET A 288 -8.51 11.69 -12.23
C MET A 288 -9.62 10.67 -12.05
N ILE A 289 -10.75 10.89 -12.74
CA ILE A 289 -11.84 9.92 -12.81
C ILE A 289 -11.74 9.18 -14.13
N ARG A 290 -11.74 7.85 -14.06
CA ARG A 290 -11.84 6.98 -15.23
C ARG A 290 -13.25 6.42 -15.37
N SER A 291 -13.71 6.26 -16.58
CA SER A 291 -15.02 5.70 -16.90
C SER A 291 -15.05 5.03 -18.27
N GLU A 292 -16.15 4.36 -18.61
CA GLU A 292 -16.39 3.82 -19.95
C GLU A 292 -16.38 4.87 -21.07
N LYS A 293 -16.64 6.15 -20.69
CA LYS A 293 -16.64 7.32 -21.60
C LYS A 293 -15.28 8.02 -21.65
N GLY A 294 -14.29 7.51 -20.93
CA GLY A 294 -12.99 8.15 -20.79
C GLY A 294 -12.23 8.28 -22.10
N GLY A 295 -11.73 9.48 -22.38
CA GLY A 295 -10.83 9.82 -23.48
C GLY A 295 -9.37 9.52 -23.18
N LYS A 296 -8.49 10.16 -23.94
CA LYS A 296 -7.06 10.28 -23.66
C LYS A 296 -6.69 11.72 -23.44
N MET A 297 -5.63 11.96 -22.69
CA MET A 297 -5.02 13.26 -22.51
C MET A 297 -3.52 13.17 -22.62
N ASP A 298 -2.91 14.11 -23.32
CA ASP A 298 -1.47 14.25 -23.43
C ASP A 298 -0.95 15.13 -22.30
N VAL A 299 0.19 14.75 -21.74
CA VAL A 299 0.82 15.40 -20.61
C VAL A 299 2.16 16.00 -21.03
N PHE A 300 2.30 17.30 -20.80
CA PHE A 300 3.53 18.03 -21.01
C PHE A 300 4.02 18.59 -19.68
N ILE A 301 5.32 18.52 -19.43
CA ILE A 301 5.95 19.19 -18.28
C ILE A 301 7.05 20.08 -18.83
N ASP A 302 7.04 21.36 -18.44
CA ASP A 302 7.97 22.37 -18.90
C ASP A 302 8.10 22.38 -20.45
N ASP A 303 6.92 22.30 -21.12
CA ASP A 303 6.72 22.22 -22.57
C ASP A 303 7.23 20.93 -23.25
N ALA A 304 7.82 20.01 -22.49
CA ALA A 304 8.24 18.70 -23.02
C ALA A 304 7.11 17.67 -22.92
N TYR A 305 6.83 16.96 -24.01
CA TYR A 305 5.89 15.82 -23.99
C TYR A 305 6.42 14.70 -23.11
N ILE A 306 5.60 14.21 -22.17
CA ILE A 306 5.96 13.16 -21.24
C ILE A 306 5.26 11.84 -21.61
N THR A 307 3.93 11.87 -21.73
CA THR A 307 3.13 10.65 -21.95
C THR A 307 1.70 11.00 -22.37
N SER A 308 0.96 9.99 -22.81
CA SER A 308 -0.50 10.07 -22.98
C SER A 308 -1.20 9.14 -21.99
N LEU A 309 -2.16 9.66 -21.25
CA LEU A 309 -2.93 8.94 -20.24
C LEU A 309 -4.33 8.61 -20.75
N SER A 310 -4.77 7.37 -20.56
CA SER A 310 -6.15 6.97 -20.85
C SER A 310 -7.03 7.15 -19.62
N ALA A 311 -8.14 7.84 -19.78
CA ALA A 311 -9.20 7.93 -18.79
C ALA A 311 -10.27 6.83 -18.95
N TRP A 312 -10.04 5.86 -19.85
CA TRP A 312 -10.97 4.75 -20.02
C TRP A 312 -10.84 3.69 -18.92
N TRP A 313 -11.96 3.25 -18.43
CA TRP A 313 -12.12 2.08 -17.56
C TRP A 313 -13.57 1.56 -17.65
N PRO A 314 -13.83 0.25 -17.56
CA PRO A 314 -15.19 -0.29 -17.75
C PRO A 314 -16.20 0.13 -16.68
N LEU A 315 -15.74 0.68 -15.56
CA LEU A 315 -16.57 1.19 -14.45
C LEU A 315 -16.02 2.53 -14.00
N THR A 316 -16.90 3.45 -13.61
CA THR A 316 -16.46 4.74 -13.07
C THR A 316 -15.69 4.55 -11.77
N LYS A 317 -14.50 5.12 -11.70
CA LYS A 317 -13.66 5.10 -10.50
C LYS A 317 -12.62 6.23 -10.48
N GLU A 318 -12.27 6.65 -9.29
CA GLU A 318 -11.12 7.52 -9.04
C GLU A 318 -9.81 6.77 -9.22
N ARG A 319 -8.80 7.48 -9.70
CA ARG A 319 -7.43 7.00 -9.86
C ARG A 319 -6.46 8.09 -9.43
N TYR A 320 -5.45 7.68 -8.69
CA TYR A 320 -4.29 8.48 -8.33
C TYR A 320 -3.10 7.98 -9.16
N GLN A 321 -3.11 8.43 -10.42
CA GLN A 321 -2.23 7.90 -11.46
C GLN A 321 -0.85 8.55 -11.37
N TYR A 322 0.20 7.74 -11.24
CA TYR A 322 1.58 8.16 -11.44
C TYR A 322 1.81 8.63 -12.89
N ILE A 323 2.61 9.69 -13.05
CA ILE A 323 3.00 10.24 -14.35
C ILE A 323 4.51 10.10 -14.54
N VAL A 324 5.30 10.73 -13.66
CA VAL A 324 6.76 10.80 -13.80
C VAL A 324 7.42 11.02 -12.43
N SER A 325 8.67 10.60 -12.29
CA SER A 325 9.57 11.00 -11.21
C SER A 325 11.00 11.16 -11.72
N GLY A 326 11.87 11.72 -10.87
CA GLY A 326 13.23 12.09 -11.25
C GLY A 326 13.34 13.50 -11.86
N LEU A 327 12.34 14.33 -11.65
CA LEU A 327 12.41 15.76 -11.93
C LEU A 327 13.31 16.46 -10.88
N ASP A 328 13.75 17.68 -11.20
CA ASP A 328 14.43 18.52 -10.22
C ASP A 328 13.48 18.92 -9.07
N ASN A 329 14.02 19.30 -7.92
CA ASN A 329 13.22 19.76 -6.79
C ASN A 329 12.67 21.20 -6.97
N GLY A 330 12.90 21.82 -8.13
CA GLY A 330 12.47 23.17 -8.46
C GLY A 330 11.01 23.30 -8.85
N PRO A 331 10.60 24.51 -9.27
CA PRO A 331 9.27 24.77 -9.78
C PRO A 331 9.11 24.20 -11.21
N HIS A 332 7.97 23.57 -11.45
CA HIS A 332 7.57 23.02 -12.73
C HIS A 332 6.16 23.50 -13.11
N HIS A 333 5.84 23.42 -14.38
CA HIS A 333 4.46 23.50 -14.84
C HIS A 333 4.06 22.23 -15.60
N VAL A 334 2.83 21.79 -15.42
CA VAL A 334 2.26 20.69 -16.17
C VAL A 334 1.06 21.17 -16.94
N LYS A 335 0.96 20.73 -18.20
CA LYS A 335 -0.18 20.94 -19.09
C LYS A 335 -0.77 19.61 -19.51
N PHE A 336 -2.08 19.46 -19.27
CA PHE A 336 -2.88 18.36 -19.74
C PHE A 336 -3.69 18.84 -20.93
N ILE A 337 -3.57 18.15 -22.07
CA ILE A 337 -4.30 18.46 -23.30
C ILE A 337 -5.24 17.30 -23.65
N VAL A 338 -6.52 17.58 -23.81
CA VAL A 338 -7.48 16.57 -24.27
C VAL A 338 -7.10 16.15 -25.68
N SER A 339 -6.84 14.84 -25.87
CA SER A 339 -6.47 14.27 -27.16
C SER A 339 -7.72 14.01 -28.01
N ASP A 340 -7.56 13.97 -29.32
CA ASP A 340 -8.57 13.48 -30.27
C ASP A 340 -8.68 11.95 -30.27
N GLU A 341 -7.69 11.26 -29.63
CA GLU A 341 -7.67 9.82 -29.49
C GLU A 341 -8.49 9.32 -28.30
N LYS A 342 -8.93 8.09 -28.35
CA LYS A 342 -9.50 7.36 -27.23
C LYS A 342 -9.01 5.91 -27.16
N SER A 343 -9.24 5.25 -26.04
CA SER A 343 -8.95 3.84 -25.90
C SER A 343 -9.73 3.01 -26.94
N VAL A 344 -9.10 1.99 -27.51
CA VAL A 344 -9.77 1.01 -28.39
C VAL A 344 -10.92 0.30 -27.70
N ASN A 345 -10.92 0.25 -26.37
CA ASN A 345 -11.98 -0.33 -25.57
C ASN A 345 -13.15 0.64 -25.31
N ASN A 346 -13.00 1.93 -25.64
CA ASN A 346 -14.08 2.90 -25.51
C ASN A 346 -15.00 2.81 -26.73
N SER A 347 -16.09 2.05 -26.60
CA SER A 347 -17.12 1.89 -27.62
C SER A 347 -18.14 3.06 -27.66
N THR A 348 -18.04 4.02 -26.74
CA THR A 348 -18.94 5.19 -26.72
C THR A 348 -18.47 6.26 -27.71
N HIS A 349 -19.38 7.23 -28.03
CA HIS A 349 -19.02 8.39 -28.84
C HIS A 349 -18.29 9.50 -28.03
N ASN A 350 -18.21 9.35 -26.72
CA ASN A 350 -17.61 10.34 -25.82
C ASN A 350 -16.11 10.06 -25.61
N ALA A 351 -15.35 11.12 -25.29
CA ALA A 351 -13.93 11.07 -24.94
C ALA A 351 -13.68 12.01 -23.74
N VAL A 352 -14.34 11.73 -22.61
CA VAL A 352 -14.38 12.62 -21.45
C VAL A 352 -13.07 12.52 -20.66
N ILE A 353 -12.50 13.67 -20.32
CA ILE A 353 -11.40 13.83 -19.35
C ILE A 353 -11.95 14.52 -18.12
N GLN A 354 -11.69 13.92 -16.95
CA GLN A 354 -12.08 14.45 -15.64
C GLN A 354 -10.85 14.47 -14.72
N ILE A 355 -10.43 15.66 -14.29
CA ILE A 355 -9.28 15.89 -13.41
C ILE A 355 -9.76 16.60 -12.14
N THR A 356 -9.31 16.12 -10.98
CA THR A 356 -9.60 16.73 -9.69
C THR A 356 -8.42 17.57 -9.19
N SER A 357 -7.20 17.03 -9.31
CA SER A 357 -5.98 17.66 -8.82
C SER A 357 -4.74 17.01 -9.44
N ILE A 358 -3.60 17.63 -9.27
CA ILE A 358 -2.31 16.97 -9.42
C ILE A 358 -1.79 16.49 -8.05
N LEU A 359 -0.87 15.52 -8.09
CA LEU A 359 -0.25 14.91 -6.92
C LEU A 359 1.27 15.09 -7.02
N THR A 360 1.89 15.66 -5.99
CA THR A 360 3.33 15.94 -5.96
C THR A 360 3.87 15.80 -4.55
N LYS A 361 5.18 16.00 -4.36
CA LYS A 361 5.78 16.01 -3.02
C LYS A 361 5.17 17.15 -2.20
N SER A 362 4.84 16.87 -0.94
CA SER A 362 4.48 17.92 0.03
C SER A 362 5.68 18.83 0.29
N GLU A 363 5.45 20.12 0.40
CA GLU A 363 6.46 21.10 0.80
C GLU A 363 6.93 20.89 2.24
#